data_93c49fc27f347260d656069a82e19b3c
#
_entry.id   93c49fc27f347260d656069a82e19b3c
#
_cell.length_a   1.000
_cell.length_b   1.000
_cell.length_c   1.000
_cell.angle_alpha   90.00
_cell.angle_beta   90.00
_cell.angle_gamma   90.00
#
_symmetry.space_group_name_H-M   'P 1'
#
loop_
_entity.id
_entity.type
_entity.pdbx_description
1 polymer ?
#
loop_
_entity_poly.entity_id
_entity_poly.type
_entity_poly.pdbx_seq_one_letter_code
_entity_poly.pdbx_strand_id
1 'polypeptide(L)'
;EEARVPVGPIYSVQDMMDDPHYNARGMFETVEIDGKPLKIPAIMPKLSRTPGETHWPGAAIGAHNDEILGGLLGLTDEEIAAL
;
A
#
# COMPACT_ATOMS: atom_id res chain seq x y z
N GLU A 1 22.18 11.05 -24.31
CA GLU A 1 22.79 9.74 -24.64
C GLU A 1 24.12 9.90 -25.39
N GLU A 2 24.20 10.77 -26.42
CA GLU A 2 25.44 10.97 -27.18
C GLU A 2 26.64 11.38 -26.32
N ALA A 3 26.39 12.20 -25.28
CA ALA A 3 27.42 12.67 -24.36
C ALA A 3 27.78 11.65 -23.26
N ARG A 4 27.17 10.46 -23.22
CA ARG A 4 27.35 9.42 -22.18
C ARG A 4 27.16 9.92 -20.74
N VAL A 5 26.33 10.93 -20.56
CA VAL A 5 25.97 11.47 -19.25
C VAL A 5 24.75 10.73 -18.75
N PRO A 6 24.76 10.15 -17.53
CA PRO A 6 23.55 9.59 -16.93
C PRO A 6 22.48 10.67 -16.80
N VAL A 7 21.33 10.44 -17.42
CA VAL A 7 20.20 11.36 -17.38
C VAL A 7 18.91 10.56 -17.34
N GLY A 8 17.95 11.04 -16.58
CA GLY A 8 16.60 10.51 -16.52
C GLY A 8 15.60 11.62 -16.32
N PRO A 9 14.35 11.43 -16.75
CA PRO A 9 13.28 12.38 -16.50
C PRO A 9 12.91 12.39 -15.01
N ILE A 10 12.36 13.50 -14.56
CA ILE A 10 11.69 13.58 -13.26
C ILE A 10 10.24 13.16 -13.50
N TYR A 11 9.86 12.01 -12.96
CA TYR A 11 8.54 11.43 -13.15
C TYR A 11 7.51 11.98 -12.16
N SER A 12 6.32 12.27 -12.66
CA SER A 12 5.11 12.32 -11.83
C SER A 12 4.66 10.90 -11.45
N VAL A 13 3.71 10.78 -10.52
CA VAL A 13 3.11 9.48 -10.17
C VAL A 13 2.45 8.84 -11.39
N GLN A 14 1.78 9.64 -12.23
CA GLN A 14 1.16 9.15 -13.46
C GLN A 14 2.20 8.57 -14.43
N ASP A 15 3.30 9.29 -14.65
CA ASP A 15 4.38 8.84 -15.53
C ASP A 15 4.96 7.50 -15.05
N MET A 16 5.13 7.33 -13.72
CA MET A 16 5.60 6.06 -13.14
C MET A 16 4.60 4.92 -13.37
N MET A 17 3.29 5.19 -13.20
CA MET A 17 2.24 4.19 -13.40
C MET A 17 2.13 3.73 -14.86
N ASP A 18 2.41 4.61 -15.82
CA ASP A 18 2.33 4.35 -17.25
C ASP A 18 3.65 3.83 -17.84
N ASP A 19 4.76 3.95 -17.11
CA ASP A 19 6.08 3.54 -17.57
C ASP A 19 6.17 2.02 -17.78
N PRO A 20 6.55 1.56 -19.00
CA PRO A 20 6.65 0.13 -19.29
C PRO A 20 7.68 -0.60 -18.44
N HIS A 21 8.78 0.07 -18.04
CA HIS A 21 9.82 -0.53 -17.22
C HIS A 21 9.34 -0.79 -15.79
N TYR A 22 8.66 0.19 -15.17
CA TYR A 22 8.06 0.01 -13.85
C TYR A 22 7.02 -1.12 -13.85
N ASN A 23 6.18 -1.17 -14.89
CA ASN A 23 5.17 -2.22 -15.03
C ASN A 23 5.83 -3.60 -15.26
N ALA A 24 6.82 -3.71 -16.15
CA ALA A 24 7.54 -4.96 -16.41
C ALA A 24 8.28 -5.50 -15.17
N ARG A 25 8.76 -4.60 -14.30
CA ARG A 25 9.36 -4.98 -13.02
C ARG A 25 8.34 -5.27 -11.92
N GLY A 26 7.05 -5.11 -12.19
CA GLY A 26 6.00 -5.28 -11.18
C GLY A 26 6.19 -4.36 -9.98
N MET A 27 6.48 -3.08 -10.23
CA MET A 27 6.66 -2.07 -9.18
C MET A 27 5.35 -1.63 -8.55
N PHE A 28 4.23 -2.01 -9.15
CA PHE A 28 2.89 -1.75 -8.68
C PHE A 28 2.10 -3.06 -8.55
N GLU A 29 1.17 -3.07 -7.62
CA GLU A 29 0.14 -4.10 -7.47
C GLU A 29 -1.24 -3.45 -7.38
N THR A 30 -2.29 -4.22 -7.63
CA THR A 30 -3.67 -3.75 -7.50
C THR A 30 -4.30 -4.42 -6.30
N VAL A 31 -4.80 -3.62 -5.38
CA VAL A 31 -5.59 -4.05 -4.23
C VAL A 31 -7.02 -3.60 -4.39
N GLU A 32 -7.95 -4.17 -3.64
CA GLU A 32 -9.35 -3.77 -3.60
C GLU A 32 -9.66 -3.05 -2.29
N ILE A 33 -10.25 -1.87 -2.38
CA ILE A 33 -10.72 -1.11 -1.22
C ILE A 33 -12.18 -0.72 -1.49
N ASP A 34 -13.08 -1.14 -0.63
CA ASP A 34 -14.52 -0.91 -0.74
C ASP A 34 -15.09 -1.31 -2.11
N GLY A 35 -14.65 -2.45 -2.65
CA GLY A 35 -15.07 -2.97 -3.95
C GLY A 35 -14.51 -2.20 -5.15
N LYS A 36 -13.49 -1.34 -4.94
CA LYS A 36 -12.85 -0.56 -6.00
C LYS A 36 -11.37 -0.93 -6.12
N PRO A 37 -10.87 -1.18 -7.34
CA PRO A 37 -9.46 -1.45 -7.54
C PRO A 37 -8.63 -0.18 -7.32
N LEU A 38 -7.57 -0.31 -6.52
CA LEU A 38 -6.58 0.74 -6.30
C LEU A 38 -5.19 0.20 -6.64
N LYS A 39 -4.47 0.90 -7.50
CA LYS A 39 -3.07 0.60 -7.82
C LYS A 39 -2.17 1.21 -6.77
N ILE A 40 -1.38 0.39 -6.10
CA ILE A 40 -0.45 0.80 -5.04
C ILE A 40 0.99 0.38 -5.39
N PRO A 41 2.02 1.00 -4.77
CA PRO A 41 3.38 0.48 -4.87
C PRO A 41 3.46 -0.96 -4.34
N ALA A 42 4.10 -1.85 -5.10
CA ALA A 42 4.35 -3.21 -4.67
C ALA A 42 5.44 -3.26 -3.58
N ILE A 43 5.49 -4.37 -2.84
CA ILE A 43 6.50 -4.57 -1.80
C ILE A 43 7.89 -4.68 -2.41
N MET A 44 8.82 -3.90 -1.87
CA MET A 44 10.22 -3.89 -2.26
C MET A 44 11.13 -4.03 -1.02
N PRO A 45 12.27 -4.72 -1.11
CA PRO A 45 12.82 -5.43 -2.28
C PRO A 45 12.08 -6.74 -2.59
N LYS A 46 12.20 -7.21 -3.84
CA LYS A 46 11.64 -8.49 -4.26
C LYS A 46 12.58 -9.63 -3.87
N LEU A 47 12.19 -10.41 -2.88
CA LEU A 47 12.96 -11.55 -2.40
C LEU A 47 12.55 -12.83 -3.14
N SER A 48 13.53 -13.61 -3.63
CA SER A 48 13.26 -14.78 -4.44
C SER A 48 12.71 -15.98 -3.66
N ARG A 49 13.09 -16.12 -2.37
CA ARG A 49 12.67 -17.28 -1.53
C ARG A 49 11.56 -16.96 -0.55
N THR A 50 11.44 -15.69 -0.18
CA THR A 50 10.45 -15.19 0.78
C THR A 50 9.85 -13.89 0.24
N PRO A 51 9.07 -13.96 -0.86
CA PRO A 51 8.46 -12.76 -1.44
C PRO A 51 7.53 -12.11 -0.43
N GLY A 52 7.52 -10.78 -0.40
CA GLY A 52 6.52 -10.03 0.35
C GLY A 52 5.16 -10.12 -0.32
N GLU A 53 4.10 -10.10 0.46
CA GLU A 53 2.72 -10.16 0.01
C GLU A 53 1.87 -9.14 0.77
N THR A 54 1.03 -8.40 0.08
CA THR A 54 0.05 -7.51 0.70
C THR A 54 -1.22 -8.30 1.01
N HIS A 55 -1.39 -8.67 2.28
CA HIS A 55 -2.58 -9.44 2.71
C HIS A 55 -3.84 -8.58 2.76
N TRP A 56 -3.72 -7.31 3.08
CA TRP A 56 -4.83 -6.35 3.08
C TRP A 56 -4.29 -4.91 3.01
N PRO A 57 -5.00 -3.99 2.33
CA PRO A 57 -4.49 -2.64 2.08
C PRO A 57 -4.70 -1.66 3.24
N GLY A 58 -5.38 -2.06 4.28
CA GLY A 58 -5.74 -1.25 5.43
C GLY A 58 -7.23 -1.35 5.75
N ALA A 59 -7.62 -0.81 6.89
CA ALA A 59 -8.99 -0.78 7.36
C ALA A 59 -9.58 0.63 7.34
N ALA A 60 -10.90 0.74 7.39
CA ALA A 60 -11.57 2.00 7.65
C ALA A 60 -11.18 2.54 9.03
N ILE A 61 -11.26 3.86 9.21
CA ILE A 61 -10.99 4.49 10.50
C ILE A 61 -11.94 3.90 11.55
N GLY A 62 -11.37 3.47 12.68
CA GLY A 62 -12.11 2.89 13.79
C GLY A 62 -12.55 1.44 13.61
N ALA A 63 -12.25 0.78 12.49
CA ALA A 63 -12.73 -0.58 12.21
C ALA A 63 -12.32 -1.63 13.27
N HIS A 64 -11.27 -1.38 14.03
CA HIS A 64 -10.78 -2.28 15.07
C HIS A 64 -10.94 -1.73 16.51
N ASN A 65 -11.68 -0.62 16.67
CA ASN A 65 -11.85 -0.01 17.98
C ASN A 65 -12.45 -0.99 19.00
N ASP A 66 -13.53 -1.68 18.64
CA ASP A 66 -14.20 -2.62 19.55
C ASP A 66 -13.30 -3.82 19.89
N GLU A 67 -12.55 -4.32 18.91
CA GLU A 67 -11.60 -5.42 19.11
C GLU A 67 -10.46 -5.02 20.05
N ILE A 68 -9.84 -3.88 19.81
CA ILE A 68 -8.65 -3.45 20.56
C ILE A 68 -9.02 -2.77 21.86
N LEU A 69 -9.91 -1.79 21.84
CA LEU A 69 -10.28 -1.04 23.05
C LEU A 69 -11.18 -1.84 23.96
N GLY A 70 -12.18 -2.53 23.41
CA GLY A 70 -13.08 -3.40 24.14
C GLY A 70 -12.45 -4.75 24.49
N GLY A 71 -12.01 -5.48 23.45
CA GLY A 71 -11.53 -6.86 23.63
C GLY A 71 -10.17 -6.97 24.32
N LEU A 72 -9.19 -6.15 23.93
CA LEU A 72 -7.83 -6.24 24.48
C LEU A 72 -7.65 -5.38 25.76
N LEU A 73 -8.15 -4.14 25.74
CA LEU A 73 -8.00 -3.21 26.88
C LEU A 73 -9.14 -3.28 27.88
N GLY A 74 -10.27 -3.90 27.55
CA GLY A 74 -11.42 -4.11 28.44
C GLY A 74 -12.25 -2.85 28.70
N LEU A 75 -12.20 -1.85 27.80
CA LEU A 75 -13.05 -0.67 27.92
C LEU A 75 -14.51 -1.01 27.58
N THR A 76 -15.44 -0.36 28.26
CA THR A 76 -16.87 -0.48 27.96
C THR A 76 -17.24 0.30 26.70
N ASP A 77 -18.39 -0.02 26.10
CA ASP A 77 -18.89 0.70 24.91
C ASP A 77 -19.08 2.20 25.20
N GLU A 78 -19.50 2.56 26.43
CA GLU A 78 -19.64 3.95 26.82
C GLU A 78 -18.29 4.67 26.92
N GLU A 79 -17.24 4.00 27.42
CA GLU A 79 -15.88 4.54 27.46
C GLU A 79 -15.29 4.70 26.08
N ILE A 80 -15.51 3.73 25.18
CA ILE A 80 -15.08 3.79 23.78
C ILE A 80 -15.78 4.95 23.04
N ALA A 81 -17.08 5.12 23.27
CA ALA A 81 -17.85 6.19 22.64
C ALA A 81 -17.48 7.60 23.15
N ALA A 82 -16.81 7.70 24.29
CA ALA A 82 -16.34 8.97 24.87
C ALA A 82 -14.96 9.41 24.38
N LEU A 83 -14.24 8.56 23.62
CA LEU A 83 -12.92 8.85 23.02
C LEU A 83 -13.07 9.62 21.71
#